data_1a4635dc9615b82b4759cfdea5edd783
#
_entry.id   1a4635dc9615b82b4759cfdea5edd783
#
_cell.length_a   1.000
_cell.length_b   1.000
_cell.length_c   1.000
_cell.angle_alpha   90.00
_cell.angle_beta   90.00
_cell.angle_gamma   90.00
#
_symmetry.space_group_name_H-M   'P 1'
#
loop_
_entity.id
_entity.type
_entity.pdbx_description
1 polymer ?
#
loop_
_entity_poly.entity_id
_entity_poly.type
_entity_poly.pdbx_seq_one_letter_code
_entity_poly.pdbx_strand_id
1 'polypeptide(L)'
;DRKTDIAVFRDGDWYILQSSNNTFRAQHWGAPGSDTAVPADYDGDGRADLAVFRAGAEASSPTYFFILRSTSNTEQTQQFGTTGTDRAFPADYDGDGKADIAVYREAGGIWYILQSSDNNLRGAQFGLGNFQDQPVPRDYDGDGKTDLGVYRKSSGTWYLLQSTAGFAGAQFGISTDLPVPADFDGDGKSDLGVYRDGTWYLLRSQLGFGAFRFGLAGDTPIPSVP
;
A
#
# COMPACT_ATOMS: atom_id res chain seq x y z
N ASP A 1 9.18 16.48 -7.97
CA ASP A 1 10.56 16.27 -8.38
C ASP A 1 10.86 14.77 -8.59
N ARG A 2 9.83 13.92 -8.49
CA ARG A 2 9.90 12.45 -8.58
C ARG A 2 10.78 11.82 -7.50
N LYS A 3 10.85 12.43 -6.34
CA LYS A 3 11.52 11.88 -5.15
C LYS A 3 10.51 11.75 -4.04
N THR A 4 10.65 10.69 -3.28
CA THR A 4 9.80 10.48 -2.10
C THR A 4 10.16 11.47 -0.99
N ASP A 5 9.15 12.16 -0.48
CA ASP A 5 9.27 13.02 0.69
C ASP A 5 9.22 12.19 1.98
N ILE A 6 9.91 12.65 3.02
CA ILE A 6 9.78 12.04 4.34
C ILE A 6 8.54 12.64 5.02
N ALA A 7 7.60 11.79 5.40
CA ALA A 7 6.37 12.24 6.03
C ALA A 7 5.99 11.39 7.25
N VAL A 8 5.34 12.02 8.22
CA VAL A 8 4.69 11.35 9.34
C VAL A 8 3.27 11.87 9.51
N PHE A 9 2.35 10.99 9.87
CA PHE A 9 0.97 11.30 10.21
C PHE A 9 0.77 11.09 11.71
N ARG A 10 0.19 12.08 12.39
CA ARG A 10 -0.08 12.03 13.83
C ARG A 10 -1.33 12.80 14.17
N ASP A 11 -2.31 12.16 14.74
CA ASP A 11 -3.52 12.80 15.29
C ASP A 11 -4.24 13.74 14.30
N GLY A 12 -4.27 13.37 13.02
CA GLY A 12 -4.88 14.18 11.96
C GLY A 12 -3.94 15.18 11.30
N ASP A 13 -2.70 15.31 11.77
CA ASP A 13 -1.70 16.21 11.21
C ASP A 13 -0.64 15.46 10.39
N TRP A 14 -0.35 16.00 9.22
CA TRP A 14 0.73 15.56 8.35
C TRP A 14 1.94 16.48 8.53
N TYR A 15 3.10 15.89 8.74
CA TYR A 15 4.38 16.56 8.86
C TYR A 15 5.29 16.06 7.74
N ILE A 16 5.64 16.92 6.79
CA ILE A 16 6.30 16.55 5.55
C ILE A 16 7.61 17.33 5.41
N LEU A 17 8.72 16.61 5.24
CA LEU A 17 10.00 17.19 4.84
C LEU A 17 10.16 17.00 3.33
N GLN A 18 10.01 18.10 2.59
CA GLN A 18 10.06 18.07 1.14
C GLN A 18 11.47 17.81 0.61
N SER A 19 11.65 16.77 -0.19
CA SER A 19 12.94 16.37 -0.78
C SER A 19 13.50 17.40 -1.76
N SER A 20 12.62 18.16 -2.42
CA SER A 20 12.98 19.16 -3.44
C SER A 20 13.80 20.33 -2.91
N ASN A 21 13.56 20.73 -1.68
CA ASN A 21 14.14 21.95 -1.11
C ASN A 21 14.46 21.87 0.39
N ASN A 22 14.28 20.69 1.00
CA ASN A 22 14.44 20.45 2.45
C ASN A 22 13.55 21.35 3.32
N THR A 23 12.41 21.84 2.81
CA THR A 23 11.50 22.62 3.62
C THR A 23 10.50 21.73 4.35
N PHE A 24 10.18 22.16 5.57
CA PHE A 24 9.15 21.51 6.39
C PHE A 24 7.77 22.09 6.06
N ARG A 25 6.78 21.21 5.88
CA ARG A 25 5.37 21.54 5.74
C ARG A 25 4.55 20.77 6.78
N ALA A 26 3.64 21.47 7.45
CA ALA A 26 2.60 20.82 8.26
C ALA A 26 1.23 21.13 7.65
N GLN A 27 0.36 20.11 7.61
CA GLN A 27 -1.00 20.21 7.08
C GLN A 27 -1.93 19.37 7.94
N HIS A 28 -3.00 20.00 8.46
CA HIS A 28 -4.07 19.27 9.12
C HIS A 28 -5.01 18.67 8.07
N TRP A 29 -5.09 17.34 8.04
CA TRP A 29 -6.02 16.58 7.19
C TRP A 29 -6.23 15.19 7.77
N GLY A 30 -7.26 15.06 8.59
CA GLY A 30 -7.62 13.82 9.28
C GLY A 30 -8.28 14.09 10.62
N ALA A 31 -8.76 13.03 11.26
CA ALA A 31 -9.32 13.06 12.60
C ALA A 31 -8.46 12.25 13.57
N PRO A 32 -8.20 12.74 14.78
CA PRO A 32 -7.42 12.04 15.78
C PRO A 32 -7.99 10.67 16.12
N GLY A 33 -7.14 9.64 16.18
CA GLY A 33 -7.46 8.31 16.68
C GLY A 33 -8.39 7.46 15.82
N SER A 34 -8.96 8.00 14.73
CA SER A 34 -9.91 7.28 13.88
C SER A 34 -9.44 7.05 12.45
N ASP A 35 -8.46 7.81 12.01
CA ASP A 35 -8.02 7.80 10.63
C ASP A 35 -6.73 7.02 10.43
N THR A 36 -6.68 6.28 9.34
CA THR A 36 -5.46 5.64 8.81
C THR A 36 -4.98 6.43 7.60
N ALA A 37 -3.71 6.83 7.59
CA ALA A 37 -3.12 7.52 6.44
C ALA A 37 -3.04 6.58 5.23
N VAL A 38 -3.51 7.06 4.08
CA VAL A 38 -3.53 6.33 2.80
C VAL A 38 -3.14 7.26 1.63
N PRO A 39 -1.95 7.92 1.71
CA PRO A 39 -1.52 8.82 0.66
C PRO A 39 -1.27 8.07 -0.65
N ALA A 40 -1.72 8.65 -1.75
CA ALA A 40 -1.48 8.17 -3.11
C ALA A 40 -1.77 9.29 -4.10
N ASP A 41 -1.39 9.15 -5.35
CA ASP A 41 -1.73 10.10 -6.41
C ASP A 41 -3.14 9.78 -6.95
N TYR A 42 -4.17 10.42 -6.40
CA TYR A 42 -5.56 10.20 -6.80
C TYR A 42 -6.01 11.10 -7.96
N ASP A 43 -5.25 12.15 -8.28
CA ASP A 43 -5.62 13.05 -9.38
C ASP A 43 -4.72 12.93 -10.61
N GLY A 44 -3.61 12.17 -10.54
CA GLY A 44 -2.74 11.86 -11.66
C GLY A 44 -1.74 12.97 -11.98
N ASP A 45 -1.38 13.81 -11.00
CA ASP A 45 -0.41 14.89 -11.19
C ASP A 45 1.05 14.49 -10.93
N GLY A 46 1.27 13.21 -10.55
CA GLY A 46 2.58 12.65 -10.21
C GLY A 46 3.04 13.01 -8.79
N ARG A 47 2.13 13.45 -7.92
CA ARG A 47 2.39 13.72 -6.50
C ARG A 47 1.37 13.01 -5.63
N ALA A 48 1.81 12.58 -4.47
CA ALA A 48 0.87 12.02 -3.51
C ALA A 48 -0.07 13.08 -2.93
N ASP A 49 -1.36 12.78 -2.95
CA ASP A 49 -2.41 13.53 -2.25
C ASP A 49 -2.43 13.13 -0.78
N LEU A 50 -2.86 14.05 0.09
CA LEU A 50 -3.11 13.70 1.48
C LEU A 50 -4.45 13.00 1.58
N ALA A 51 -4.44 11.75 2.02
CA ALA A 51 -5.66 10.98 2.13
C ALA A 51 -5.71 10.17 3.41
N VAL A 52 -6.91 10.05 3.97
CA VAL A 52 -7.16 9.23 5.14
C VAL A 52 -8.34 8.29 4.89
N PHE A 53 -8.23 7.09 5.43
CA PHE A 53 -9.30 6.10 5.48
C PHE A 53 -9.89 6.09 6.89
N ARG A 54 -11.20 6.34 6.98
CA ARG A 54 -11.92 6.44 8.24
C ARG A 54 -12.94 5.33 8.40
N ALA A 55 -12.84 4.62 9.49
CA ALA A 55 -13.87 3.68 9.91
C ALA A 55 -15.10 4.41 10.45
N GLY A 56 -16.29 3.86 10.24
CA GLY A 56 -17.51 4.33 10.88
C GLY A 56 -17.53 4.03 12.38
N ALA A 57 -18.53 4.57 13.08
CA ALA A 57 -18.62 4.48 14.54
C ALA A 57 -18.87 3.07 15.07
N GLU A 58 -19.48 2.20 14.26
CA GLU A 58 -19.88 0.86 14.68
C GLU A 58 -19.39 -0.19 13.69
N ALA A 59 -19.28 -1.44 14.12
CA ALA A 59 -19.02 -2.56 13.23
C ALA A 59 -20.08 -2.61 12.11
N SER A 60 -19.64 -2.91 10.90
CA SER A 60 -20.45 -2.92 9.67
C SER A 60 -20.94 -1.54 9.18
N SER A 61 -20.58 -0.44 9.83
CA SER A 61 -20.81 0.90 9.27
C SER A 61 -19.96 1.13 8.01
N PRO A 62 -20.38 2.01 7.09
CA PRO A 62 -19.58 2.41 5.96
C PRO A 62 -18.23 2.99 6.38
N THR A 63 -17.23 2.78 5.54
CA THR A 63 -15.93 3.47 5.63
C THR A 63 -15.81 4.52 4.55
N TYR A 64 -14.92 5.48 4.76
CA TYR A 64 -14.76 6.62 3.87
C TYR A 64 -13.29 6.92 3.60
N PHE A 65 -12.99 7.26 2.36
CA PHE A 65 -11.76 7.91 1.96
C PHE A 65 -12.00 9.42 1.92
N PHE A 66 -11.18 10.18 2.63
CA PHE A 66 -11.14 11.65 2.56
C PHE A 66 -9.82 12.04 1.91
N ILE A 67 -9.90 12.68 0.75
CA ILE A 67 -8.75 12.98 -0.11
C ILE A 67 -8.65 14.49 -0.27
N LEU A 68 -7.47 15.06 0.00
CA LEU A 68 -7.13 16.44 -0.28
C LEU A 68 -6.14 16.47 -1.44
N ARG A 69 -6.63 16.85 -2.62
CA ARG A 69 -5.83 16.82 -3.85
C ARG A 69 -4.68 17.83 -3.83
N SER A 70 -3.50 17.38 -4.23
CA SER A 70 -2.26 18.16 -4.20
C SER A 70 -2.28 19.33 -5.18
N THR A 71 -2.86 19.13 -6.37
CA THR A 71 -2.92 20.14 -7.45
C THR A 71 -3.88 21.27 -7.16
N SER A 72 -5.09 20.96 -6.71
CA SER A 72 -6.19 21.91 -6.62
C SER A 72 -6.53 22.33 -5.19
N ASN A 73 -5.99 21.62 -4.20
CA ASN A 73 -6.36 21.72 -2.78
C ASN A 73 -7.88 21.54 -2.56
N THR A 74 -8.52 20.76 -3.44
CA THR A 74 -9.94 20.41 -3.33
C THR A 74 -10.12 19.10 -2.56
N GLU A 75 -11.21 19.07 -1.81
CA GLU A 75 -11.59 17.89 -1.02
C GLU A 75 -12.44 16.94 -1.85
N GLN A 76 -12.18 15.65 -1.73
CA GLN A 76 -13.03 14.58 -2.24
C GLN A 76 -13.33 13.61 -1.11
N THR A 77 -14.60 13.21 -1.01
CA THR A 77 -15.03 12.14 -0.10
C THR A 77 -15.59 10.99 -0.91
N GLN A 78 -15.09 9.79 -0.67
CA GLN A 78 -15.59 8.57 -1.29
C GLN A 78 -15.97 7.56 -0.23
N GLN A 79 -17.26 7.19 -0.17
CA GLN A 79 -17.71 6.06 0.63
C GLN A 79 -17.30 4.76 -0.06
N PHE A 80 -16.48 3.96 0.60
CA PHE A 80 -16.08 2.67 0.06
C PHE A 80 -15.54 1.76 1.17
N GLY A 81 -16.15 0.58 1.32
CA GLY A 81 -15.78 -0.41 2.32
C GLY A 81 -16.71 -0.46 3.53
N THR A 82 -16.36 -1.33 4.48
CA THR A 82 -17.13 -1.66 5.68
C THR A 82 -16.21 -1.72 6.91
N THR A 83 -16.60 -1.03 7.96
CA THR A 83 -15.86 -0.99 9.24
C THR A 83 -15.69 -2.38 9.85
N GLY A 84 -14.49 -2.65 10.36
CA GLY A 84 -14.13 -3.90 11.04
C GLY A 84 -13.78 -5.07 10.13
N THR A 85 -14.06 -4.96 8.83
CA THR A 85 -13.76 -6.04 7.86
C THR A 85 -12.80 -5.62 6.76
N ASP A 86 -12.78 -4.35 6.40
CA ASP A 86 -12.06 -3.84 5.25
C ASP A 86 -10.86 -3.01 5.67
N ARG A 87 -9.74 -3.21 4.96
CA ARG A 87 -8.50 -2.44 5.09
C ARG A 87 -8.21 -1.77 3.77
N ALA A 88 -7.80 -0.51 3.80
CA ALA A 88 -7.53 0.28 2.59
C ALA A 88 -6.15 -0.03 1.99
N PHE A 89 -6.13 -0.19 0.67
CA PHE A 89 -4.94 -0.39 -0.14
C PHE A 89 -5.07 0.35 -1.48
N PRO A 90 -5.16 1.69 -1.47
CA PRO A 90 -5.25 2.46 -2.71
C PRO A 90 -3.94 2.34 -3.50
N ALA A 91 -4.07 2.13 -4.81
CA ALA A 91 -2.96 2.08 -5.76
C ALA A 91 -3.52 2.08 -7.18
N ASP A 92 -2.70 2.27 -8.19
CA ASP A 92 -3.10 2.21 -9.59
C ASP A 92 -3.18 0.73 -10.05
N TYR A 93 -4.39 0.15 -10.03
CA TYR A 93 -4.64 -1.24 -10.46
C TYR A 93 -5.04 -1.33 -11.94
N ASP A 94 -5.46 -0.24 -12.56
CA ASP A 94 -5.90 -0.25 -13.95
C ASP A 94 -4.90 0.37 -14.93
N GLY A 95 -3.86 1.06 -14.43
CA GLY A 95 -2.75 1.61 -15.22
C GLY A 95 -3.07 2.94 -15.86
N ASP A 96 -3.99 3.72 -15.30
CA ASP A 96 -4.35 5.05 -15.83
C ASP A 96 -3.48 6.18 -15.25
N GLY A 97 -2.55 5.86 -14.34
CA GLY A 97 -1.67 6.80 -13.66
C GLY A 97 -2.28 7.45 -12.44
N LYS A 98 -3.46 6.99 -11.97
CA LYS A 98 -4.12 7.46 -10.76
C LYS A 98 -4.35 6.32 -9.80
N ALA A 99 -4.35 6.61 -8.53
CA ALA A 99 -4.70 5.62 -7.53
C ALA A 99 -6.20 5.32 -7.54
N ASP A 100 -6.53 4.05 -7.65
CA ASP A 100 -7.87 3.51 -7.43
C ASP A 100 -8.20 3.46 -5.94
N ILE A 101 -9.49 3.57 -5.64
CA ILE A 101 -9.99 3.35 -4.28
C ILE A 101 -10.14 1.84 -4.07
N ALA A 102 -9.33 1.27 -3.20
CA ALA A 102 -9.33 -0.17 -3.00
C ALA A 102 -9.34 -0.56 -1.53
N VAL A 103 -10.05 -1.66 -1.25
CA VAL A 103 -10.05 -2.30 0.07
C VAL A 103 -9.88 -3.81 -0.06
N TYR A 104 -9.19 -4.39 0.92
CA TYR A 104 -9.13 -5.83 1.13
C TYR A 104 -10.06 -6.20 2.27
N ARG A 105 -10.99 -7.10 2.00
CA ARG A 105 -11.92 -7.64 2.98
C ARG A 105 -11.35 -8.89 3.62
N GLU A 106 -11.09 -8.82 4.92
CA GLU A 106 -10.56 -9.93 5.69
C GLU A 106 -11.52 -11.14 5.71
N ALA A 107 -12.83 -10.91 5.66
CA ALA A 107 -13.81 -11.97 5.49
C ALA A 107 -13.77 -12.49 4.04
N GLY A 108 -13.07 -13.59 3.84
CA GLY A 108 -13.02 -14.28 2.54
C GLY A 108 -11.85 -13.91 1.63
N GLY A 109 -10.96 -12.98 2.03
CA GLY A 109 -9.81 -12.61 1.21
C GLY A 109 -10.18 -11.95 -0.12
N ILE A 110 -11.11 -10.98 -0.06
CA ILE A 110 -11.67 -10.36 -1.26
C ILE A 110 -11.15 -8.94 -1.42
N TRP A 111 -10.62 -8.66 -2.59
CA TRP A 111 -10.27 -7.32 -3.03
C TRP A 111 -11.49 -6.67 -3.70
N TYR A 112 -11.81 -5.45 -3.30
CA TYR A 112 -12.76 -4.57 -3.97
C TYR A 112 -12.02 -3.33 -4.42
N ILE A 113 -12.10 -3.02 -5.71
CA ILE A 113 -11.37 -1.93 -6.35
C ILE A 113 -12.37 -1.10 -7.17
N LEU A 114 -12.50 0.17 -6.83
CA LEU A 114 -13.24 1.15 -7.61
C LEU A 114 -12.25 1.87 -8.51
N GLN A 115 -12.24 1.51 -9.79
CA GLN A 115 -11.29 2.00 -10.77
C GLN A 115 -11.46 3.50 -11.04
N SER A 116 -10.35 4.24 -11.09
CA SER A 116 -10.34 5.69 -11.32
C SER A 116 -10.71 6.06 -12.75
N SER A 117 -10.33 5.24 -13.74
CA SER A 117 -10.53 5.50 -15.16
C SER A 117 -11.99 5.46 -15.61
N ASP A 118 -12.83 4.57 -15.04
CA ASP A 118 -14.19 4.33 -15.51
C ASP A 118 -15.23 4.26 -14.38
N ASN A 119 -14.82 4.40 -13.11
CA ASN A 119 -15.63 4.23 -11.90
C ASN A 119 -16.33 2.85 -11.79
N ASN A 120 -15.80 1.84 -12.46
CA ASN A 120 -16.31 0.48 -12.34
C ASN A 120 -15.76 -0.22 -11.10
N LEU A 121 -16.66 -0.95 -10.43
CA LEU A 121 -16.27 -1.82 -9.33
C LEU A 121 -15.72 -3.14 -9.87
N ARG A 122 -14.49 -3.46 -9.47
CA ARG A 122 -13.87 -4.78 -9.68
C ARG A 122 -13.81 -5.53 -8.36
N GLY A 123 -14.11 -6.82 -8.40
CA GLY A 123 -13.96 -7.73 -7.26
C GLY A 123 -13.11 -8.92 -7.64
N ALA A 124 -12.15 -9.28 -6.78
CA ALA A 124 -11.33 -10.47 -6.96
C ALA A 124 -11.12 -11.18 -5.61
N GLN A 125 -11.43 -12.47 -5.56
CA GLN A 125 -11.07 -13.28 -4.41
C GLN A 125 -9.61 -13.74 -4.57
N PHE A 126 -8.72 -13.17 -3.77
CA PHE A 126 -7.31 -13.53 -3.76
C PHE A 126 -6.73 -13.36 -2.37
N GLY A 127 -6.53 -14.48 -1.69
CA GLY A 127 -6.13 -14.60 -0.30
C GLY A 127 -7.06 -15.54 0.47
N LEU A 128 -6.66 -15.96 1.66
CA LEU A 128 -7.49 -16.79 2.53
C LEU A 128 -8.40 -15.98 3.44
N GLY A 129 -8.07 -14.71 3.67
CA GLY A 129 -8.79 -13.86 4.62
C GLY A 129 -8.60 -14.26 6.08
N ASN A 130 -9.42 -13.67 6.97
CA ASN A 130 -9.39 -13.93 8.42
C ASN A 130 -7.99 -13.73 9.03
N PHE A 131 -7.26 -12.70 8.57
CA PHE A 131 -5.90 -12.35 9.02
C PHE A 131 -4.83 -13.44 8.80
N GLN A 132 -5.11 -14.43 7.97
CA GLN A 132 -4.15 -15.47 7.62
C GLN A 132 -3.13 -14.98 6.59
N ASP A 133 -3.57 -14.09 5.71
CA ASP A 133 -2.76 -13.48 4.69
C ASP A 133 -2.61 -11.97 4.96
N GLN A 134 -1.42 -11.43 4.76
CA GLN A 134 -1.16 -10.00 4.81
C GLN A 134 -1.15 -9.46 3.37
N PRO A 135 -2.06 -8.53 3.00
CA PRO A 135 -2.03 -7.90 1.69
C PRO A 135 -0.72 -7.13 1.45
N VAL A 136 -0.18 -7.31 0.26
CA VAL A 136 1.09 -6.71 -0.19
C VAL A 136 0.99 -6.30 -1.67
N PRO A 137 0.02 -5.46 -2.05
CA PRO A 137 -0.16 -5.08 -3.44
C PRO A 137 1.02 -4.22 -3.92
N ARG A 138 1.58 -4.54 -5.10
CA ARG A 138 2.66 -3.82 -5.79
C ARG A 138 2.66 -4.23 -7.26
N ASP A 139 3.39 -3.50 -8.08
CA ASP A 139 3.73 -3.92 -9.43
C ASP A 139 4.90 -4.91 -9.37
N TYR A 140 4.62 -6.21 -9.52
CA TYR A 140 5.64 -7.29 -9.47
C TYR A 140 6.09 -7.74 -10.85
N ASP A 141 5.35 -7.44 -11.91
CA ASP A 141 5.71 -7.83 -13.28
C ASP A 141 6.23 -6.68 -14.14
N GLY A 142 6.16 -5.43 -13.63
CA GLY A 142 6.74 -4.26 -14.26
C GLY A 142 5.91 -3.70 -15.40
N ASP A 143 4.60 -3.94 -15.40
CA ASP A 143 3.69 -3.46 -16.43
C ASP A 143 3.07 -2.08 -16.12
N GLY A 144 3.42 -1.50 -14.97
CA GLY A 144 2.94 -0.20 -14.51
C GLY A 144 1.60 -0.28 -13.77
N LYS A 145 1.06 -1.48 -13.52
CA LYS A 145 -0.16 -1.69 -12.75
C LYS A 145 0.16 -2.37 -11.43
N THR A 146 -0.61 -2.03 -10.42
CA THR A 146 -0.52 -2.72 -9.14
C THR A 146 -1.16 -4.10 -9.23
N ASP A 147 -0.38 -5.13 -8.88
CA ASP A 147 -0.83 -6.51 -8.79
C ASP A 147 -1.46 -6.82 -7.43
N LEU A 148 -2.33 -7.83 -7.38
CA LEU A 148 -2.81 -8.34 -6.11
C LEU A 148 -1.77 -9.28 -5.52
N GLY A 149 -1.31 -8.96 -4.33
CA GLY A 149 -0.33 -9.76 -3.60
C GLY A 149 -0.77 -10.03 -2.17
N VAL A 150 -0.49 -11.24 -1.68
CA VAL A 150 -0.64 -11.58 -0.27
C VAL A 150 0.56 -12.38 0.23
N TYR A 151 0.98 -12.07 1.45
CA TYR A 151 2.02 -12.83 2.18
C TYR A 151 1.37 -13.67 3.25
N ARG A 152 1.54 -14.99 3.17
CA ARG A 152 1.04 -15.94 4.17
C ARG A 152 2.09 -16.17 5.23
N LYS A 153 1.91 -15.54 6.37
CA LYS A 153 2.86 -15.64 7.50
C LYS A 153 3.11 -17.06 7.97
N SER A 154 2.07 -17.90 8.03
CA SER A 154 2.21 -19.28 8.54
C SER A 154 3.22 -20.14 7.79
N SER A 155 3.43 -19.85 6.51
CA SER A 155 4.35 -20.58 5.63
C SER A 155 5.50 -19.76 5.06
N GLY A 156 5.51 -18.43 5.28
CA GLY A 156 6.48 -17.54 4.64
C GLY A 156 6.35 -17.50 3.13
N THR A 157 5.11 -17.60 2.61
CA THR A 157 4.85 -17.74 1.18
C THR A 157 4.16 -16.50 0.63
N TRP A 158 4.68 -16.01 -0.47
CA TRP A 158 4.09 -14.97 -1.30
C TRP A 158 3.21 -15.59 -2.37
N TYR A 159 2.01 -15.06 -2.51
CA TYR A 159 1.10 -15.38 -3.60
C TYR A 159 0.79 -14.08 -4.33
N LEU A 160 1.01 -14.07 -5.64
CA LEU A 160 0.87 -12.90 -6.50
C LEU A 160 -0.10 -13.24 -7.63
N LEU A 161 -1.03 -12.36 -7.90
CA LEU A 161 -1.88 -12.38 -9.09
C LEU A 161 -1.52 -11.17 -9.92
N GLN A 162 -0.55 -11.37 -10.78
CA GLN A 162 0.02 -10.33 -11.62
C GLN A 162 -0.92 -9.98 -12.77
N SER A 163 -1.01 -8.70 -13.08
CA SER A 163 -1.98 -8.17 -14.05
C SER A 163 -1.73 -8.67 -15.47
N THR A 164 -0.46 -8.86 -15.85
CA THR A 164 -0.03 -9.35 -17.16
C THR A 164 0.54 -10.76 -17.10
N ALA A 165 1.41 -11.06 -16.13
CA ALA A 165 2.08 -12.37 -16.06
C ALA A 165 1.24 -13.46 -15.36
N GLY A 166 0.13 -13.12 -14.72
CA GLY A 166 -0.78 -14.07 -14.08
C GLY A 166 -0.32 -14.54 -12.71
N PHE A 167 -0.70 -15.76 -12.31
CA PHE A 167 -0.41 -16.27 -10.97
C PHE A 167 1.06 -16.66 -10.80
N ALA A 168 1.66 -16.19 -9.71
CA ALA A 168 2.98 -16.59 -9.25
C ALA A 168 2.98 -16.89 -7.74
N GLY A 169 3.87 -17.76 -7.29
CA GLY A 169 4.06 -18.07 -5.87
C GLY A 169 5.52 -18.34 -5.56
N ALA A 170 5.98 -17.81 -4.43
CA ALA A 170 7.35 -18.01 -3.96
C ALA A 170 7.38 -18.18 -2.43
N GLN A 171 8.06 -19.21 -1.95
CA GLN A 171 8.36 -19.33 -0.54
C GLN A 171 9.61 -18.52 -0.23
N PHE A 172 9.42 -17.36 0.42
CA PHE A 172 10.50 -16.49 0.82
C PHE A 172 10.13 -15.76 2.12
N GLY A 173 10.64 -16.26 3.21
CA GLY A 173 10.36 -15.80 4.55
C GLY A 173 10.01 -16.91 5.53
N ILE A 174 9.73 -16.52 6.77
CA ILE A 174 9.24 -17.37 7.86
C ILE A 174 8.10 -16.66 8.60
N SER A 175 7.45 -17.34 9.54
CA SER A 175 6.25 -16.84 10.22
C SER A 175 6.44 -15.56 11.05
N THR A 176 7.68 -15.24 11.45
CA THR A 176 8.00 -14.03 12.22
C THR A 176 8.33 -12.81 11.36
N ASP A 177 8.46 -13.00 10.07
CA ASP A 177 8.89 -11.95 9.15
C ASP A 177 7.81 -10.91 8.90
N LEU A 178 8.24 -9.68 8.66
CA LEU A 178 7.42 -8.60 8.15
C LEU A 178 7.69 -8.46 6.64
N PRO A 179 6.67 -8.60 5.77
CA PRO A 179 6.85 -8.40 4.34
C PRO A 179 7.10 -6.91 4.04
N VAL A 180 8.06 -6.65 3.17
CA VAL A 180 8.52 -5.30 2.79
C VAL A 180 8.81 -5.24 1.29
N PRO A 181 7.79 -5.43 0.43
CA PRO A 181 7.99 -5.38 -1.01
C PRO A 181 8.34 -3.96 -1.48
N ALA A 182 9.35 -3.85 -2.34
CA ALA A 182 9.71 -2.63 -3.06
C ALA A 182 10.67 -2.99 -4.21
N ASP A 183 10.88 -2.09 -5.14
CA ASP A 183 11.94 -2.22 -6.15
C ASP A 183 13.29 -1.85 -5.49
N PHE A 184 14.06 -2.87 -5.09
CA PHE A 184 15.35 -2.71 -4.42
C PHE A 184 16.53 -2.75 -5.38
N ASP A 185 16.33 -3.09 -6.63
CA ASP A 185 17.41 -3.15 -7.62
C ASP A 185 17.23 -2.19 -8.81
N GLY A 186 16.10 -1.48 -8.87
CA GLY A 186 15.86 -0.39 -9.80
C GLY A 186 15.44 -0.85 -11.20
N ASP A 187 14.89 -2.06 -11.33
CA ASP A 187 14.49 -2.63 -12.61
C ASP A 187 13.03 -2.34 -13.00
N GLY A 188 12.29 -1.61 -12.14
CA GLY A 188 10.89 -1.26 -12.33
C GLY A 188 9.91 -2.30 -11.84
N LYS A 189 10.37 -3.40 -11.21
CA LYS A 189 9.54 -4.44 -10.60
C LYS A 189 9.70 -4.43 -9.09
N SER A 190 8.63 -4.68 -8.39
CA SER A 190 8.74 -4.86 -6.95
C SER A 190 9.32 -6.23 -6.60
N ASP A 191 10.33 -6.22 -5.77
CA ASP A 191 11.02 -7.40 -5.26
C ASP A 191 10.31 -7.96 -4.03
N LEU A 192 10.57 -9.26 -3.74
CA LEU A 192 10.13 -9.86 -2.49
C LEU A 192 11.15 -9.52 -1.40
N GLY A 193 10.69 -8.80 -0.40
CA GLY A 193 11.50 -8.45 0.75
C GLY A 193 10.85 -8.86 2.06
N VAL A 194 11.64 -9.34 3.01
CA VAL A 194 11.19 -9.56 4.38
C VAL A 194 12.18 -8.96 5.38
N TYR A 195 11.64 -8.41 6.46
CA TYR A 195 12.43 -7.88 7.56
C TYR A 195 12.32 -8.77 8.79
N ARG A 196 13.46 -9.08 9.41
CA ARG A 196 13.56 -9.90 10.62
C ARG A 196 14.68 -9.40 11.52
N ASP A 197 14.36 -8.99 12.71
CA ASP A 197 15.34 -8.67 13.77
C ASP A 197 16.49 -7.76 13.31
N GLY A 198 16.19 -6.69 12.59
CA GLY A 198 17.17 -5.75 12.07
C GLY A 198 17.86 -6.18 10.78
N THR A 199 17.40 -7.25 10.14
CA THR A 199 17.96 -7.73 8.86
C THR A 199 16.90 -7.73 7.78
N TRP A 200 17.24 -7.14 6.66
CA TRP A 200 16.46 -7.14 5.42
C TRP A 200 16.95 -8.32 4.57
N TYR A 201 16.04 -9.24 4.25
CA TYR A 201 16.28 -10.32 3.30
C TYR A 201 15.52 -9.99 2.04
N LEU A 202 16.20 -9.92 0.91
CA LEU A 202 15.65 -9.49 -0.38
C LEU A 202 15.84 -10.60 -1.42
N LEU A 203 14.78 -10.92 -2.13
CA LEU A 203 14.82 -11.74 -3.34
C LEU A 203 14.47 -10.84 -4.51
N ARG A 204 15.50 -10.22 -5.08
CA ARG A 204 15.39 -9.21 -6.11
C ARG A 204 15.22 -9.85 -7.48
N SER A 205 14.40 -9.24 -8.31
CA SER A 205 14.02 -9.78 -9.62
C SER A 205 15.21 -9.90 -10.59
N GLN A 206 16.12 -8.90 -10.57
CA GLN A 206 17.31 -8.88 -11.43
C GLN A 206 18.58 -9.30 -10.69
N LEU A 207 18.82 -8.82 -9.45
CA LEU A 207 20.07 -9.05 -8.72
C LEU A 207 20.03 -10.28 -7.80
N GLY A 208 18.89 -10.98 -7.69
CA GLY A 208 18.73 -12.17 -6.88
C GLY A 208 18.80 -11.91 -5.37
N PHE A 209 19.13 -12.96 -4.61
CA PHE A 209 19.12 -12.89 -3.14
C PHE A 209 20.20 -11.95 -2.59
N GLY A 210 19.80 -11.16 -1.56
CA GLY A 210 20.68 -10.35 -0.75
C GLY A 210 20.19 -10.28 0.70
N ALA A 211 21.11 -10.06 1.63
CA ALA A 211 20.77 -9.82 3.04
C ALA A 211 21.57 -8.63 3.57
N PHE A 212 20.86 -7.69 4.22
CA PHE A 212 21.42 -6.42 4.66
C PHE A 212 21.01 -6.15 6.10
N ARG A 213 21.98 -5.93 6.99
CA ARG A 213 21.69 -5.58 8.36
C ARG A 213 21.52 -4.07 8.47
N PHE A 214 20.31 -3.62 8.72
CA PHE A 214 19.96 -2.23 8.99
C PHE A 214 18.72 -2.18 9.87
N GLY A 215 18.91 -1.86 11.14
CA GLY A 215 17.87 -1.84 12.16
C GLY A 215 18.19 -2.76 13.33
N LEU A 216 17.23 -2.83 14.25
CA LEU A 216 17.25 -3.64 15.46
C LEU A 216 15.99 -4.51 15.54
N ALA A 217 15.99 -5.50 16.42
CA ALA A 217 14.78 -6.23 16.77
C ALA A 217 13.72 -5.27 17.35
N GLY A 218 12.50 -5.37 16.82
CA GLY A 218 11.39 -4.51 17.21
C GLY A 218 11.19 -3.25 16.36
N ASP A 219 12.11 -2.92 15.47
CA ASP A 219 11.89 -1.85 14.51
C ASP A 219 10.79 -2.21 13.52
N THR A 220 10.02 -1.20 13.09
CA THR A 220 9.05 -1.33 12.02
C THR A 220 9.70 -0.90 10.71
N PRO A 221 9.90 -1.82 9.75
CA PRO A 221 10.49 -1.46 8.47
C PRO A 221 9.51 -0.63 7.64
N ILE A 222 10.02 0.39 6.96
CA ILE A 222 9.24 1.23 6.04
C ILE A 222 9.98 1.16 4.70
N PRO A 223 9.53 0.31 3.75
CA PRO A 223 10.04 0.35 2.40
C PRO A 223 9.60 1.65 1.73
N SER A 224 10.47 2.24 0.91
CA SER A 224 10.05 3.38 0.10
C SER A 224 8.96 2.93 -0.87
N VAL A 225 7.93 3.75 -1.00
CA VAL A 225 6.94 3.60 -2.08
C VAL A 225 7.41 4.54 -3.18
N PRO A 226 7.59 4.05 -4.40
CA PRO A 226 7.92 4.93 -5.53
C PRO A 226 6.81 5.91 -5.83
#